data_2e8da20242bd9573033f174e83031c2c
#
_entry.id   2e8da20242bd9573033f174e83031c2c
#
_cell.length_a   1.000
_cell.length_b   1.000
_cell.length_c   1.000
_cell.angle_alpha   90.00
_cell.angle_beta   90.00
_cell.angle_gamma   90.00
#
_symmetry.space_group_name_H-M   'P 1'
#
loop_
_entity.id
_entity.type
_entity.pdbx_description
1 polymer ?
#
loop_
_entity_poly.entity_id
_entity_poly.type
_entity_poly.pdbx_seq_one_letter_code
_entity_poly.pdbx_strand_id
1 'polypeptide(L)'
;MIEKLYGKNINFLIGSGASFGVIPTLSSNYINDKNEKLSIEEILVEKGNDDDLQNIIYLWYYHEILKVGYLKELKEDNLVFKNYQKLLENLIKLLQRENYQKEKRINIFTTNYDLFFEKAADSLVGKYEFYFNDDSSGNITKKLSMKNYHKKIYHTGIFDNFDREIPIINLFKLHGSVSWKYVNYKNDKPYEIKIEYYEDKDTKYIENLIEEISNEEIDIAKEIIENNESLKENIKNTKKELFKDFVLIFPEKNKFENTLYQEFYYQNLRQLSYELEKQNSILIVFGFSFADEHIAEIVKRACNNPTLNIYIFCYSLNTENEILNNLKLEEFPNNIKTILPEDNGNIDFNIFLKKLFEINLKIESDNNE
;
A
#
# COMPACT_ATOMS: atom_id res chain seq x y z
N MET A 1 -21.11 -9.84 1.98
CA MET A 1 -20.64 -8.66 2.78
C MET A 1 -21.03 -7.33 2.15
N ILE A 2 -21.16 -7.26 0.84
CA ILE A 2 -21.41 -6.02 0.08
C ILE A 2 -22.63 -5.21 0.57
N GLU A 3 -23.72 -5.86 0.98
CA GLU A 3 -24.93 -5.18 1.48
C GLU A 3 -24.67 -4.29 2.70
N LYS A 4 -23.68 -4.65 3.52
CA LYS A 4 -23.28 -3.87 4.70
C LYS A 4 -22.50 -2.59 4.35
N LEU A 5 -22.06 -2.46 3.10
CA LEU A 5 -21.28 -1.32 2.62
C LEU A 5 -22.15 -0.15 2.18
N TYR A 6 -23.40 -0.41 1.75
CA TYR A 6 -24.29 0.64 1.28
C TYR A 6 -24.58 1.67 2.37
N GLY A 7 -24.56 2.94 2.00
CA GLY A 7 -24.78 4.07 2.92
C GLY A 7 -23.67 4.30 3.93
N LYS A 8 -22.53 3.63 3.82
CA LYS A 8 -21.39 3.74 4.75
C LYS A 8 -20.26 4.59 4.17
N ASN A 9 -19.41 5.13 5.05
CA ASN A 9 -18.13 5.71 4.68
C ASN A 9 -17.11 4.57 4.56
N ILE A 10 -16.80 4.18 3.32
CA ILE A 10 -16.04 2.98 3.04
C ILE A 10 -14.56 3.32 2.95
N ASN A 11 -13.76 2.65 3.76
CA ASN A 11 -12.31 2.78 3.80
C ASN A 11 -11.67 1.41 3.70
N PHE A 12 -10.61 1.30 2.93
CA PHE A 12 -9.76 0.12 2.85
C PHE A 12 -8.39 0.43 3.44
N LEU A 13 -7.80 -0.54 4.11
CA LEU A 13 -6.39 -0.55 4.51
C LEU A 13 -5.75 -1.79 3.88
N ILE A 14 -4.91 -1.54 2.88
CA ILE A 14 -4.30 -2.59 2.05
C ILE A 14 -2.79 -2.60 2.29
N GLY A 15 -2.25 -3.74 2.69
CA GLY A 15 -0.82 -3.93 2.93
C GLY A 15 -0.14 -4.80 1.88
N SER A 16 1.13 -5.13 2.13
CA SER A 16 2.03 -5.86 1.23
C SER A 16 1.51 -7.25 0.82
N GLY A 17 0.70 -7.89 1.65
CA GLY A 17 0.06 -9.17 1.32
C GLY A 17 -0.83 -9.12 0.07
N ALA A 18 -1.32 -7.95 -0.33
CA ALA A 18 -2.08 -7.80 -1.56
C ALA A 18 -1.22 -7.91 -2.84
N SER A 19 0.06 -7.51 -2.77
CA SER A 19 1.01 -7.57 -3.88
C SER A 19 1.87 -8.84 -3.88
N PHE A 20 1.66 -9.71 -2.88
CA PHE A 20 2.38 -10.98 -2.77
C PHE A 20 2.18 -11.85 -4.02
N GLY A 21 3.28 -12.47 -4.47
CA GLY A 21 3.34 -13.21 -5.73
C GLY A 21 3.91 -12.42 -6.91
N VAL A 22 4.04 -11.08 -6.77
CA VAL A 22 4.81 -10.21 -7.68
C VAL A 22 5.88 -9.47 -6.91
N ILE A 23 5.52 -8.90 -5.77
CA ILE A 23 6.45 -8.19 -4.88
C ILE A 23 6.54 -8.98 -3.58
N PRO A 24 7.75 -9.35 -3.13
CA PRO A 24 7.91 -10.04 -1.86
C PRO A 24 7.49 -9.14 -0.69
N THR A 25 7.07 -9.77 0.39
CA THR A 25 6.88 -9.06 1.67
C THR A 25 8.25 -8.74 2.28
N LEU A 26 8.29 -7.87 3.28
CA LEU A 26 9.53 -7.54 4.00
C LEU A 26 10.07 -8.70 4.87
N SER A 27 9.55 -9.92 4.69
CA SER A 27 10.08 -11.11 5.35
C SER A 27 11.40 -11.53 4.68
N SER A 28 12.44 -11.75 5.48
CA SER A 28 13.72 -12.26 4.99
C SER A 28 13.86 -13.76 5.27
N ASN A 29 14.87 -14.40 4.67
CA ASN A 29 15.29 -15.76 5.04
C ASN A 29 16.42 -15.76 6.09
N TYR A 30 16.80 -14.58 6.58
CA TYR A 30 17.85 -14.46 7.58
C TYR A 30 17.35 -15.01 8.93
N ILE A 31 18.18 -15.86 9.53
CA ILE A 31 17.94 -16.47 10.83
C ILE A 31 19.04 -15.95 11.77
N ASN A 32 18.64 -15.35 12.90
CA ASN A 32 19.58 -14.83 13.88
C ASN A 32 20.20 -15.95 14.73
N ASP A 33 21.18 -15.59 15.57
CA ASP A 33 21.86 -16.52 16.47
C ASP A 33 20.92 -17.25 17.46
N LYS A 34 19.69 -16.76 17.63
CA LYS A 34 18.63 -17.37 18.46
C LYS A 34 17.73 -18.32 17.69
N ASN A 35 18.04 -18.56 16.41
CA ASN A 35 17.24 -19.40 15.50
C ASN A 35 15.86 -18.81 15.18
N GLU A 36 15.74 -17.45 15.21
CA GLU A 36 14.54 -16.71 14.87
C GLU A 36 14.66 -16.12 13.46
N LYS A 37 13.61 -16.25 12.67
CA LYS A 37 13.54 -15.66 11.34
C LYS A 37 13.19 -14.18 11.46
N LEU A 38 14.07 -13.30 11.01
CA LEU A 38 13.90 -11.85 11.12
C LEU A 38 13.32 -11.25 9.84
N SER A 39 12.50 -10.23 10.00
CA SER A 39 12.13 -9.32 8.91
C SER A 39 13.30 -8.39 8.56
N ILE A 40 13.25 -7.76 7.38
CA ILE A 40 14.27 -6.77 6.98
C ILE A 40 14.36 -5.62 7.98
N GLU A 41 13.23 -5.18 8.53
CA GLU A 41 13.20 -4.13 9.56
C GLU A 41 13.92 -4.57 10.84
N GLU A 42 13.72 -5.80 11.27
CA GLU A 42 14.38 -6.35 12.46
C GLU A 42 15.88 -6.53 12.24
N ILE A 43 16.31 -6.96 11.04
CA ILE A 43 17.74 -7.07 10.70
C ILE A 43 18.40 -5.68 10.76
N LEU A 44 17.78 -4.66 10.16
CA LEU A 44 18.30 -3.28 10.17
C LEU A 44 18.38 -2.71 11.58
N VAL A 45 17.51 -3.16 12.48
CA VAL A 45 17.55 -2.77 13.89
C VAL A 45 18.67 -3.49 14.66
N GLU A 46 18.76 -4.80 14.50
CA GLU A 46 19.71 -5.63 15.23
C GLU A 46 21.17 -5.37 14.78
N LYS A 47 21.37 -5.16 13.49
CA LYS A 47 22.67 -4.94 12.84
C LYS A 47 22.90 -3.47 12.42
N GLY A 48 22.13 -2.51 12.92
CA GLY A 48 22.09 -1.12 12.45
C GLY A 48 23.38 -0.31 12.59
N ASN A 49 24.41 -0.84 13.25
CA ASN A 49 25.75 -0.24 13.32
C ASN A 49 26.71 -0.77 12.22
N ASP A 50 26.22 -1.64 11.34
CA ASP A 50 27.01 -2.25 10.27
C ASP A 50 26.64 -1.59 8.93
N ASP A 51 27.41 -0.59 8.52
CA ASP A 51 27.17 0.19 7.30
C ASP A 51 27.17 -0.69 6.03
N ASP A 52 27.98 -1.74 5.99
CA ASP A 52 28.10 -2.60 4.81
C ASP A 52 26.86 -3.47 4.66
N LEU A 53 26.42 -4.07 5.74
CA LEU A 53 25.19 -4.84 5.77
C LEU A 53 23.97 -3.98 5.44
N GLN A 54 23.88 -2.76 5.99
CA GLN A 54 22.84 -1.82 5.62
C GLN A 54 22.84 -1.54 4.11
N ASN A 55 23.99 -1.27 3.53
CA ASN A 55 24.10 -0.98 2.10
C ASN A 55 23.63 -2.15 1.24
N ILE A 56 23.96 -3.39 1.62
CA ILE A 56 23.48 -4.61 0.94
C ILE A 56 21.97 -4.71 0.99
N ILE A 57 21.39 -4.55 2.18
CA ILE A 57 19.95 -4.64 2.38
C ILE A 57 19.21 -3.57 1.58
N TYR A 58 19.74 -2.35 1.51
CA TYR A 58 19.14 -1.27 0.71
C TYR A 58 19.18 -1.57 -0.79
N LEU A 59 20.27 -2.13 -1.33
CA LEU A 59 20.35 -2.50 -2.73
C LEU A 59 19.38 -3.64 -3.06
N TRP A 60 19.31 -4.66 -2.20
CA TRP A 60 18.32 -5.74 -2.32
C TRP A 60 16.89 -5.18 -2.29
N TYR A 61 16.59 -4.29 -1.33
CA TYR A 61 15.29 -3.63 -1.21
C TYR A 61 14.92 -2.84 -2.47
N TYR A 62 15.89 -2.13 -3.03
CA TYR A 62 15.69 -1.44 -4.29
C TYR A 62 15.34 -2.40 -5.42
N HIS A 63 16.10 -3.45 -5.58
CA HIS A 63 15.96 -4.40 -6.69
C HIS A 63 14.65 -5.19 -6.60
N GLU A 64 14.39 -5.83 -5.46
CA GLU A 64 13.29 -6.76 -5.28
C GLU A 64 11.94 -6.06 -5.07
N ILE A 65 11.95 -4.85 -4.50
CA ILE A 65 10.73 -4.18 -4.09
C ILE A 65 10.49 -2.91 -4.90
N LEU A 66 11.42 -1.95 -4.87
CA LEU A 66 11.16 -0.65 -5.48
C LEU A 66 11.15 -0.70 -7.00
N LYS A 67 12.13 -1.37 -7.62
CA LYS A 67 12.21 -1.52 -9.07
C LYS A 67 11.02 -2.32 -9.61
N VAL A 68 10.70 -3.44 -8.97
CA VAL A 68 9.52 -4.26 -9.32
C VAL A 68 8.23 -3.48 -9.12
N GLY A 69 8.17 -2.61 -8.11
CA GLY A 69 7.02 -1.76 -7.81
C GLY A 69 6.58 -0.82 -8.96
N TYR A 70 7.47 -0.47 -9.90
CA TYR A 70 7.10 0.27 -11.12
C TYR A 70 6.29 -0.57 -12.12
N LEU A 71 6.27 -1.89 -11.97
CA LEU A 71 5.48 -2.82 -12.79
C LEU A 71 5.74 -2.72 -14.30
N LYS A 72 6.97 -2.38 -14.71
CA LYS A 72 7.34 -2.25 -16.14
C LYS A 72 7.14 -3.56 -16.90
N GLU A 73 7.57 -4.66 -16.33
CA GLU A 73 7.56 -6.00 -16.93
C GLU A 73 6.29 -6.80 -16.60
N LEU A 74 5.34 -6.20 -15.87
CA LEU A 74 4.13 -6.88 -15.46
C LEU A 74 3.24 -7.19 -16.66
N LYS A 75 2.96 -8.47 -16.86
CA LYS A 75 2.07 -8.95 -17.90
C LYS A 75 0.60 -8.66 -17.53
N GLU A 76 -0.23 -8.35 -18.52
CA GLU A 76 -1.67 -8.06 -18.31
C GLU A 76 -2.47 -9.27 -17.79
N ASP A 77 -2.01 -10.49 -18.04
CA ASP A 77 -2.63 -11.72 -17.55
C ASP A 77 -2.21 -12.12 -16.13
N ASN A 78 -1.32 -11.37 -15.49
CA ASN A 78 -0.88 -11.61 -14.12
C ASN A 78 -2.06 -11.63 -13.14
N LEU A 79 -2.14 -12.65 -12.30
CA LEU A 79 -3.28 -12.87 -11.40
C LEU A 79 -3.40 -11.80 -10.33
N VAL A 80 -2.27 -11.31 -9.78
CA VAL A 80 -2.28 -10.24 -8.77
C VAL A 80 -2.84 -8.97 -9.40
N PHE A 81 -2.37 -8.60 -10.59
CA PHE A 81 -2.88 -7.45 -11.32
C PHE A 81 -4.39 -7.54 -11.62
N LYS A 82 -4.85 -8.70 -12.09
CA LYS A 82 -6.28 -8.95 -12.31
C LYS A 82 -7.11 -8.80 -11.04
N ASN A 83 -6.57 -9.14 -9.89
CA ASN A 83 -7.26 -8.96 -8.62
C ASN A 83 -7.40 -7.48 -8.25
N TYR A 84 -6.37 -6.65 -8.47
CA TYR A 84 -6.48 -5.19 -8.31
C TYR A 84 -7.51 -4.59 -9.28
N GLN A 85 -7.51 -5.00 -10.54
CA GLN A 85 -8.53 -4.58 -11.52
C GLN A 85 -9.94 -4.94 -11.06
N LYS A 86 -10.14 -6.19 -10.63
CA LYS A 86 -11.44 -6.70 -10.15
C LYS A 86 -11.90 -5.98 -8.87
N LEU A 87 -10.97 -5.66 -7.96
CA LEU A 87 -11.27 -4.85 -6.79
C LEU A 87 -11.83 -3.48 -7.21
N LEU A 88 -11.08 -2.71 -7.99
CA LEU A 88 -11.50 -1.37 -8.43
C LEU A 88 -12.81 -1.42 -9.24
N GLU A 89 -12.95 -2.37 -10.15
CA GLU A 89 -14.18 -2.55 -10.93
C GLU A 89 -15.40 -2.75 -10.03
N ASN A 90 -15.31 -3.62 -9.03
CA ASN A 90 -16.42 -3.86 -8.10
C ASN A 90 -16.71 -2.65 -7.22
N LEU A 91 -15.69 -1.90 -6.80
CA LEU A 91 -15.87 -0.66 -6.04
C LEU A 91 -16.56 0.42 -6.88
N ILE A 92 -16.19 0.57 -8.15
CA ILE A 92 -16.87 1.49 -9.08
C ILE A 92 -18.35 1.11 -9.22
N LYS A 93 -18.65 -0.18 -9.48
CA LYS A 93 -20.01 -0.68 -9.58
C LYS A 93 -20.82 -0.47 -8.30
N LEU A 94 -20.20 -0.64 -7.13
CA LEU A 94 -20.82 -0.36 -5.84
C LEU A 94 -21.22 1.12 -5.74
N LEU A 95 -20.30 2.04 -6.04
CA LEU A 95 -20.55 3.48 -5.98
C LEU A 95 -21.58 3.95 -7.03
N GLN A 96 -21.64 3.33 -8.20
CA GLN A 96 -22.66 3.64 -9.21
C GLN A 96 -24.06 3.32 -8.72
N ARG A 97 -24.23 2.28 -7.89
CA ARG A 97 -25.51 1.86 -7.30
C ARG A 97 -25.86 2.59 -6.00
N GLU A 98 -24.91 3.37 -5.46
CA GLU A 98 -25.12 4.09 -4.19
C GLU A 98 -26.20 5.16 -4.34
N ASN A 99 -26.97 5.39 -3.26
CA ASN A 99 -28.00 6.41 -3.19
C ASN A 99 -27.39 7.79 -3.45
N TYR A 100 -28.12 8.64 -4.17
CA TYR A 100 -27.64 9.95 -4.54
C TYR A 100 -27.49 10.93 -3.34
N GLN A 101 -28.06 10.63 -2.20
CA GLN A 101 -27.84 11.37 -0.95
C GLN A 101 -26.50 11.09 -0.29
N LYS A 102 -25.81 10.02 -0.71
CA LYS A 102 -24.51 9.61 -0.20
C LYS A 102 -23.41 9.99 -1.18
N GLU A 103 -22.31 10.50 -0.66
CA GLU A 103 -21.10 10.77 -1.48
C GLU A 103 -20.62 9.49 -2.15
N LYS A 104 -20.46 9.54 -3.45
CA LYS A 104 -19.94 8.40 -4.24
C LYS A 104 -18.43 8.32 -4.14
N ARG A 105 -17.92 8.09 -2.93
CA ARG A 105 -16.48 8.09 -2.63
C ARG A 105 -16.08 6.89 -1.78
N ILE A 106 -14.95 6.30 -2.14
CA ILE A 106 -14.25 5.27 -1.37
C ILE A 106 -12.82 5.71 -1.18
N ASN A 107 -12.27 5.46 0.01
CA ASN A 107 -10.88 5.72 0.32
C ASN A 107 -10.10 4.40 0.42
N ILE A 108 -8.97 4.33 -0.24
CA ILE A 108 -8.01 3.23 -0.17
C ILE A 108 -6.74 3.79 0.46
N PHE A 109 -6.43 3.34 1.66
CA PHE A 109 -5.18 3.58 2.34
C PHE A 109 -4.27 2.39 2.11
N THR A 110 -3.03 2.62 1.67
CA THR A 110 -2.08 1.53 1.45
C THR A 110 -0.70 1.88 1.96
N THR A 111 -0.03 0.89 2.52
CA THR A 111 1.40 0.95 2.87
C THR A 111 2.30 0.53 1.71
N ASN A 112 1.71 0.03 0.61
CA ASN A 112 2.44 -0.45 -0.55
C ASN A 112 3.00 0.69 -1.38
N TYR A 113 4.24 0.58 -1.78
CA TYR A 113 4.94 1.56 -2.64
C TYR A 113 4.64 1.38 -4.12
N ASP A 114 4.14 0.20 -4.51
CA ASP A 114 3.92 -0.22 -5.90
C ASP A 114 2.81 0.56 -6.62
N LEU A 115 2.75 0.41 -7.94
CA LEU A 115 1.81 1.09 -8.82
C LEU A 115 0.62 0.21 -9.26
N PHE A 116 0.29 -0.84 -8.51
CA PHE A 116 -0.82 -1.73 -8.89
C PHE A 116 -2.16 -1.02 -8.97
N PHE A 117 -2.47 -0.14 -8.02
CA PHE A 117 -3.74 0.60 -8.03
C PHE A 117 -3.80 1.58 -9.20
N GLU A 118 -2.72 2.32 -9.47
CA GLU A 118 -2.64 3.26 -10.57
C GLU A 118 -2.77 2.54 -11.92
N LYS A 119 -2.02 1.45 -12.12
CA LYS A 119 -2.09 0.64 -13.35
C LYS A 119 -3.45 -0.02 -13.53
N ALA A 120 -4.06 -0.52 -12.44
CA ALA A 120 -5.41 -1.08 -12.49
C ALA A 120 -6.45 -0.01 -12.84
N ALA A 121 -6.35 1.19 -12.27
CA ALA A 121 -7.23 2.30 -12.60
C ALA A 121 -7.12 2.70 -14.08
N ASP A 122 -5.90 2.84 -14.62
CA ASP A 122 -5.67 3.13 -16.04
C ASP A 122 -6.33 2.10 -16.96
N SER A 123 -6.28 0.82 -16.60
CA SER A 123 -6.90 -0.26 -17.39
C SER A 123 -8.44 -0.21 -17.45
N LEU A 124 -9.06 0.54 -16.53
CA LEU A 124 -10.51 0.72 -16.44
C LEU A 124 -10.99 2.03 -17.08
N VAL A 125 -10.08 2.93 -17.45
CA VAL A 125 -10.38 4.17 -18.18
C VAL A 125 -11.06 3.81 -19.51
N GLY A 126 -12.15 4.49 -19.82
CA GLY A 126 -12.96 4.22 -21.02
C GLY A 126 -13.94 3.05 -20.91
N LYS A 127 -13.78 2.16 -19.92
CA LYS A 127 -14.77 1.10 -19.61
C LYS A 127 -15.80 1.57 -18.59
N TYR A 128 -15.36 2.38 -17.64
CA TYR A 128 -16.19 2.92 -16.56
C TYR A 128 -15.99 4.43 -16.46
N GLU A 129 -17.04 5.14 -16.06
CA GLU A 129 -16.95 6.54 -15.71
C GLU A 129 -16.70 6.66 -14.20
N PHE A 130 -15.49 7.06 -13.83
CA PHE A 130 -15.04 7.27 -12.45
C PHE A 130 -13.84 8.22 -12.44
N TYR A 131 -13.54 8.77 -11.28
CA TYR A 131 -12.34 9.55 -11.04
C TYR A 131 -11.43 8.83 -10.06
N PHE A 132 -10.23 8.49 -10.51
CA PHE A 132 -9.18 7.95 -9.65
C PHE A 132 -8.33 9.11 -9.15
N ASN A 133 -8.26 9.26 -7.84
CA ASN A 133 -7.65 10.42 -7.20
C ASN A 133 -6.45 9.98 -6.35
N ASP A 134 -5.26 10.16 -6.89
CA ASP A 134 -3.96 9.94 -6.25
C ASP A 134 -3.39 11.21 -5.61
N ASP A 135 -4.24 12.25 -5.42
CA ASP A 135 -3.90 13.59 -4.96
C ASP A 135 -2.94 14.37 -5.86
N SER A 136 -2.65 13.87 -7.04
CA SER A 136 -1.84 14.60 -8.00
C SER A 136 -2.63 15.65 -8.79
N SER A 137 -1.93 16.67 -9.25
CA SER A 137 -2.45 17.68 -10.17
C SER A 137 -1.39 18.05 -11.20
N GLY A 138 -1.85 18.46 -12.39
CA GLY A 138 -1.03 18.81 -13.52
C GLY A 138 -1.26 17.90 -14.72
N ASN A 139 -0.99 18.42 -15.94
CA ASN A 139 -1.23 17.69 -17.18
C ASN A 139 0.05 17.04 -17.74
N ILE A 140 1.15 17.78 -17.76
CA ILE A 140 2.45 17.29 -18.27
C ILE A 140 3.34 16.88 -17.09
N THR A 141 3.41 17.74 -16.08
CA THR A 141 4.13 17.46 -14.84
C THR A 141 3.12 17.29 -13.72
N LYS A 142 2.97 16.08 -13.21
CA LYS A 142 2.11 15.80 -12.07
C LYS A 142 2.87 16.09 -10.79
N LYS A 143 2.20 16.81 -9.87
CA LYS A 143 2.72 17.17 -8.56
C LYS A 143 1.71 16.79 -7.50
N LEU A 144 2.20 16.29 -6.38
CA LEU A 144 1.38 15.95 -5.22
C LEU A 144 0.90 17.23 -4.52
N SER A 145 -0.35 17.28 -4.09
CA SER A 145 -0.95 18.52 -3.57
C SER A 145 -1.62 18.42 -2.19
N MET A 146 -2.01 17.26 -1.72
CA MET A 146 -2.76 17.02 -0.46
C MET A 146 -4.09 17.80 -0.32
N LYS A 147 -4.54 18.48 -1.38
CA LYS A 147 -5.74 19.33 -1.38
C LYS A 147 -6.91 18.73 -2.16
N ASN A 148 -6.66 17.63 -2.85
CA ASN A 148 -7.59 17.13 -3.86
C ASN A 148 -8.58 16.09 -3.32
N TYR A 149 -8.35 15.50 -2.13
CA TYR A 149 -9.14 14.38 -1.61
C TYR A 149 -10.60 14.69 -1.25
N HIS A 150 -10.96 15.96 -1.13
CA HIS A 150 -12.32 16.37 -0.77
C HIS A 150 -13.15 16.89 -1.95
N LYS A 151 -12.68 16.68 -3.18
CA LYS A 151 -13.40 17.10 -4.39
C LYS A 151 -14.63 16.21 -4.62
N LYS A 152 -15.68 16.81 -5.19
CA LYS A 152 -16.81 16.14 -5.82
C LYS A 152 -16.82 16.50 -7.29
N ILE A 153 -17.09 15.52 -8.15
CA ILE A 153 -17.12 15.69 -9.60
C ILE A 153 -18.51 15.32 -10.10
N TYR A 154 -19.08 16.19 -10.93
CA TYR A 154 -20.39 16.00 -11.51
C TYR A 154 -20.29 15.99 -13.03
N HIS A 155 -21.05 15.11 -13.65
CA HIS A 155 -21.31 15.14 -15.07
C HIS A 155 -22.66 15.84 -15.30
N THR A 156 -22.63 16.98 -15.98
CA THR A 156 -23.85 17.69 -16.42
C THR A 156 -24.22 17.17 -17.82
N GLY A 157 -25.48 16.82 -18.05
CA GLY A 157 -25.94 16.42 -19.37
C GLY A 157 -25.69 17.48 -20.46
N ILE A 158 -25.62 17.07 -21.72
CA ILE A 158 -25.39 18.00 -22.85
C ILE A 158 -26.55 18.96 -23.05
N PHE A 159 -27.77 18.54 -22.69
CA PHE A 159 -29.00 19.24 -23.03
C PHE A 159 -29.83 19.68 -21.83
N ASP A 160 -29.45 19.36 -20.60
CA ASP A 160 -30.30 19.61 -19.45
C ASP A 160 -29.55 19.81 -18.15
N ASN A 161 -30.34 20.18 -17.14
CA ASN A 161 -29.91 20.51 -15.79
C ASN A 161 -29.72 19.25 -14.91
N PHE A 162 -29.36 18.15 -15.48
CA PHE A 162 -29.19 16.90 -14.76
C PHE A 162 -27.74 16.70 -14.32
N ASP A 163 -27.50 16.84 -13.03
CA ASP A 163 -26.19 16.59 -12.44
C ASP A 163 -26.11 15.17 -11.89
N ARG A 164 -25.13 14.41 -12.37
CA ARG A 164 -24.80 13.07 -11.87
C ARG A 164 -23.42 13.09 -11.22
N GLU A 165 -23.36 12.74 -9.94
CA GLU A 165 -22.08 12.59 -9.24
C GLU A 165 -21.30 11.41 -9.81
N ILE A 166 -20.04 11.65 -10.17
CA ILE A 166 -19.11 10.64 -10.68
C ILE A 166 -18.48 9.91 -9.50
N PRO A 167 -18.42 8.56 -9.50
CA PRO A 167 -17.71 7.78 -8.50
C PRO A 167 -16.25 8.21 -8.34
N ILE A 168 -15.79 8.38 -7.11
CA ILE A 168 -14.42 8.76 -6.78
C ILE A 168 -13.78 7.66 -5.94
N ILE A 169 -12.60 7.22 -6.36
CA ILE A 169 -11.72 6.35 -5.58
C ILE A 169 -10.48 7.16 -5.22
N ASN A 170 -10.33 7.48 -3.94
CA ASN A 170 -9.14 8.12 -3.40
C ASN A 170 -8.10 7.07 -3.03
N LEU A 171 -6.86 7.26 -3.46
CA LEU A 171 -5.71 6.46 -3.07
C LEU A 171 -4.78 7.27 -2.16
N PHE A 172 -4.57 6.79 -0.94
CA PHE A 172 -3.65 7.35 0.04
C PHE A 172 -2.47 6.42 0.22
N LYS A 173 -1.29 6.81 -0.24
CA LYS A 173 -0.04 6.07 -0.04
C LYS A 173 0.58 6.47 1.29
N LEU A 174 0.34 5.67 2.34
CA LEU A 174 0.77 5.98 3.71
C LEU A 174 2.29 5.98 3.86
N HIS A 175 2.99 5.16 3.10
CA HIS A 175 4.45 5.01 3.15
C HIS A 175 5.17 5.61 1.94
N GLY A 176 4.47 6.41 1.12
CA GLY A 176 5.00 6.96 -0.13
C GLY A 176 4.82 6.03 -1.32
N SER A 177 5.47 6.34 -2.44
CA SER A 177 5.35 5.60 -3.69
C SER A 177 6.67 5.58 -4.45
N VAL A 178 6.92 4.50 -5.18
CA VAL A 178 8.07 4.43 -6.09
C VAL A 178 8.04 5.55 -7.14
N SER A 179 6.85 6.06 -7.46
CA SER A 179 6.67 7.17 -8.40
C SER A 179 6.89 8.56 -7.80
N TRP A 180 7.06 8.68 -6.49
CA TRP A 180 7.22 9.98 -5.85
C TRP A 180 8.69 10.36 -5.78
N LYS A 181 9.03 11.54 -6.32
CA LYS A 181 10.40 12.07 -6.33
C LYS A 181 10.41 13.50 -5.76
N TYR A 182 11.38 13.77 -4.90
CA TYR A 182 11.66 15.14 -4.47
C TYR A 182 12.19 15.98 -5.64
N VAL A 183 11.61 17.15 -5.82
CA VAL A 183 12.09 18.15 -6.76
C VAL A 183 12.06 19.52 -6.08
N ASN A 184 12.86 20.43 -6.59
CA ASN A 184 12.96 21.79 -6.07
C ASN A 184 13.35 21.83 -4.59
N TYR A 185 14.55 22.27 -4.31
CA TYR A 185 15.11 22.40 -2.98
C TYR A 185 15.18 23.87 -2.58
N LYS A 186 14.74 24.19 -1.37
CA LYS A 186 14.90 25.52 -0.77
C LYS A 186 15.69 25.39 0.52
N ASN A 187 16.84 26.07 0.60
CA ASN A 187 17.78 25.93 1.72
C ASN A 187 18.13 24.45 2.00
N ASP A 188 18.48 23.71 0.94
CA ASP A 188 18.81 22.28 0.96
C ASP A 188 17.68 21.36 1.47
N LYS A 189 16.45 21.88 1.61
CA LYS A 189 15.27 21.10 1.95
C LYS A 189 14.35 20.94 0.74
N PRO A 190 13.92 19.72 0.42
CA PRO A 190 12.93 19.50 -0.64
C PRO A 190 11.59 20.11 -0.22
N TYR A 191 10.86 20.75 -1.14
CA TYR A 191 9.55 21.33 -0.85
C TYR A 191 8.45 20.93 -1.83
N GLU A 192 8.77 20.15 -2.84
CA GLU A 192 7.80 19.70 -3.84
C GLU A 192 8.03 18.24 -4.19
N ILE A 193 6.93 17.50 -4.38
CA ILE A 193 6.95 16.11 -4.82
C ILE A 193 6.35 16.04 -6.23
N LYS A 194 7.13 15.52 -7.17
CA LYS A 194 6.73 15.20 -8.53
C LYS A 194 6.40 13.71 -8.63
N ILE A 195 5.44 13.37 -9.48
CA ILE A 195 5.11 11.98 -9.78
C ILE A 195 5.76 11.58 -11.09
N GLU A 196 6.58 10.54 -11.05
CA GLU A 196 7.29 9.94 -12.17
C GLU A 196 7.01 8.45 -12.22
N TYR A 197 6.24 8.01 -13.22
CA TYR A 197 5.82 6.60 -13.33
C TYR A 197 6.88 5.68 -13.93
N TYR A 198 7.99 6.23 -14.39
CA TYR A 198 9.09 5.46 -14.99
C TYR A 198 10.41 5.89 -14.39
N GLU A 199 11.22 4.91 -14.03
CA GLU A 199 12.61 5.18 -13.68
C GLU A 199 13.49 4.90 -14.90
N ASP A 200 14.31 5.88 -15.26
CA ASP A 200 15.19 5.82 -16.43
C ASP A 200 16.67 5.63 -16.03
N LYS A 201 16.89 5.15 -14.81
CA LYS A 201 18.25 4.91 -14.32
C LYS A 201 18.81 3.60 -14.90
N ASP A 202 20.01 3.65 -15.46
CA ASP A 202 20.73 2.44 -15.88
C ASP A 202 21.23 1.70 -14.65
N THR A 203 20.50 0.67 -14.27
CA THR A 203 20.77 -0.15 -13.08
C THR A 203 21.46 -1.47 -13.40
N LYS A 204 21.85 -1.71 -14.66
CA LYS A 204 22.45 -3.00 -15.08
C LYS A 204 23.68 -3.40 -14.29
N TYR A 205 24.51 -2.43 -13.93
CA TYR A 205 25.68 -2.70 -13.09
C TYR A 205 25.27 -3.20 -11.69
N ILE A 206 24.22 -2.61 -11.13
CA ILE A 206 23.67 -2.97 -9.82
C ILE A 206 22.99 -4.34 -9.90
N GLU A 207 22.32 -4.64 -11.01
CA GLU A 207 21.65 -5.91 -11.25
C GLU A 207 22.62 -7.08 -11.16
N ASN A 208 23.75 -7.00 -11.86
CA ASN A 208 24.78 -8.02 -11.78
C ASN A 208 25.31 -8.20 -10.35
N LEU A 209 25.52 -7.09 -9.65
CA LEU A 209 25.99 -7.11 -8.26
C LEU A 209 24.95 -7.70 -7.30
N ILE A 210 23.67 -7.36 -7.51
CA ILE A 210 22.58 -7.87 -6.66
C ILE A 210 22.30 -9.34 -6.98
N GLU A 211 22.39 -9.77 -8.24
CA GLU A 211 22.31 -11.20 -8.59
C GLU A 211 23.41 -12.02 -7.93
N GLU A 212 24.64 -11.49 -7.86
CA GLU A 212 25.71 -12.13 -7.10
C GLU A 212 25.43 -12.20 -5.59
N ILE A 213 24.81 -11.14 -5.05
CA ILE A 213 24.54 -11.01 -3.61
C ILE A 213 23.21 -11.70 -3.21
N SER A 214 22.16 -11.64 -4.03
CA SER A 214 20.85 -12.19 -3.70
C SER A 214 20.76 -13.70 -3.73
N ASN A 215 21.68 -14.36 -4.43
CA ASN A 215 21.79 -15.81 -4.46
C ASN A 215 22.60 -16.37 -3.28
N GLU A 216 23.28 -15.49 -2.54
CA GLU A 216 24.13 -15.87 -1.40
C GLU A 216 23.44 -15.52 -0.07
N GLU A 217 23.82 -16.21 0.98
CA GLU A 217 23.41 -15.83 2.33
C GLU A 217 23.98 -14.43 2.68
N ILE A 218 23.25 -13.64 3.43
CA ILE A 218 23.62 -12.25 3.77
C ILE A 218 25.04 -12.14 4.34
N ASP A 219 25.48 -13.13 5.10
CA ASP A 219 26.82 -13.16 5.69
C ASP A 219 27.92 -13.38 4.64
N ILE A 220 27.66 -14.19 3.60
CA ILE A 220 28.58 -14.40 2.47
C ILE A 220 28.69 -13.14 1.61
N ALA A 221 27.55 -12.50 1.33
CA ALA A 221 27.51 -11.23 0.61
C ALA A 221 28.31 -10.14 1.35
N LYS A 222 28.21 -10.12 2.67
CA LYS A 222 28.99 -9.22 3.53
C LYS A 222 30.49 -9.50 3.41
N GLU A 223 30.92 -10.75 3.51
CA GLU A 223 32.32 -11.15 3.39
C GLU A 223 32.93 -10.77 2.02
N ILE A 224 32.19 -10.92 0.94
CA ILE A 224 32.57 -10.49 -0.41
C ILE A 224 32.84 -8.98 -0.45
N ILE A 225 32.00 -8.17 0.19
CA ILE A 225 32.12 -6.71 0.20
C ILE A 225 33.26 -6.25 1.11
N GLU A 226 33.39 -6.82 2.29
CA GLU A 226 34.48 -6.50 3.23
C GLU A 226 35.86 -6.75 2.65
N ASN A 227 36.00 -7.74 1.79
CA ASN A 227 37.26 -8.08 1.12
C ASN A 227 37.53 -7.22 -0.13
N ASN A 228 36.65 -6.31 -0.53
CA ASN A 228 36.80 -5.50 -1.75
C ASN A 228 36.42 -4.03 -1.52
N GLU A 229 37.42 -3.22 -1.12
CA GLU A 229 37.22 -1.76 -0.85
C GLU A 229 36.62 -0.97 -2.03
N SER A 230 37.02 -1.30 -3.28
CA SER A 230 36.46 -0.64 -4.46
C SER A 230 34.97 -0.96 -4.64
N LEU A 231 34.59 -2.20 -4.37
CA LEU A 231 33.19 -2.65 -4.41
C LEU A 231 32.34 -1.96 -3.32
N LYS A 232 32.90 -1.89 -2.13
CA LYS A 232 32.29 -1.21 -0.97
C LYS A 232 31.96 0.26 -1.26
N GLU A 233 32.92 0.99 -1.81
CA GLU A 233 32.72 2.40 -2.16
C GLU A 233 31.70 2.57 -3.30
N ASN A 234 31.73 1.71 -4.30
CA ASN A 234 30.77 1.70 -5.38
C ASN A 234 29.34 1.44 -4.88
N ILE A 235 29.14 0.48 -3.99
CA ILE A 235 27.84 0.17 -3.38
C ILE A 235 27.31 1.38 -2.60
N LYS A 236 28.15 2.01 -1.79
CA LYS A 236 27.79 3.21 -1.00
C LYS A 236 27.35 4.38 -1.89
N ASN A 237 28.11 4.65 -2.96
CA ASN A 237 27.80 5.72 -3.90
C ASN A 237 26.52 5.41 -4.68
N THR A 238 26.33 4.18 -5.11
CA THR A 238 25.13 3.73 -5.80
C THR A 238 23.89 3.84 -4.92
N LYS A 239 23.96 3.38 -3.66
CA LYS A 239 22.88 3.58 -2.68
C LYS A 239 22.50 5.07 -2.59
N LYS A 240 23.48 5.94 -2.41
CA LYS A 240 23.25 7.39 -2.28
C LYS A 240 22.55 7.98 -3.50
N GLU A 241 22.95 7.58 -4.71
CA GLU A 241 22.33 8.06 -5.96
C GLU A 241 20.92 7.51 -6.17
N LEU A 242 20.69 6.22 -5.88
CA LEU A 242 19.39 5.60 -6.06
C LEU A 242 18.34 6.20 -5.14
N PHE A 243 18.68 6.40 -3.88
CA PHE A 243 17.70 6.78 -2.84
C PHE A 243 17.56 8.29 -2.64
N LYS A 244 18.41 9.11 -3.28
CA LYS A 244 18.49 10.55 -3.08
C LYS A 244 17.15 11.29 -3.21
N ASP A 245 16.33 10.90 -4.18
CA ASP A 245 15.13 11.64 -4.55
C ASP A 245 13.82 10.89 -4.20
N PHE A 246 13.90 9.65 -3.70
CA PHE A 246 12.70 8.89 -3.33
C PHE A 246 11.97 9.49 -2.12
N VAL A 247 10.65 9.51 -2.20
CA VAL A 247 9.76 9.90 -1.11
C VAL A 247 9.09 8.65 -0.55
N LEU A 248 9.82 7.93 0.30
CA LEU A 248 9.41 6.63 0.87
C LEU A 248 9.71 6.58 2.36
N ILE A 249 8.90 5.83 3.12
CA ILE A 249 9.28 5.35 4.44
C ILE A 249 10.09 4.08 4.26
N PHE A 250 11.39 4.18 4.48
CA PHE A 250 12.25 3.01 4.51
C PHE A 250 11.99 2.18 5.77
N PRO A 251 12.27 0.88 5.73
CA PRO A 251 12.11 -0.01 6.88
C PRO A 251 13.20 0.24 7.96
N GLU A 252 13.29 1.48 8.47
CA GLU A 252 14.22 1.89 9.53
C GLU A 252 13.45 2.36 10.77
N LYS A 253 14.01 2.14 11.97
CA LYS A 253 13.39 2.63 13.22
C LYS A 253 13.39 4.15 13.36
N ASN A 254 14.34 4.87 12.76
CA ASN A 254 14.46 6.34 12.87
C ASN A 254 13.73 7.05 11.73
N LYS A 255 12.51 6.68 11.48
CA LYS A 255 11.67 7.11 10.33
C LYS A 255 11.34 8.63 10.29
N PHE A 256 11.74 9.43 11.27
CA PHE A 256 11.14 10.76 11.51
C PHE A 256 12.04 11.98 11.25
N GLU A 257 13.25 11.83 10.74
CA GLU A 257 14.20 12.97 10.67
C GLU A 257 13.97 13.96 9.50
N ASN A 258 13.16 13.61 8.49
CA ASN A 258 12.94 14.46 7.31
C ASN A 258 11.61 15.24 7.41
N THR A 259 11.67 16.54 7.64
CA THR A 259 10.50 17.40 7.93
C THR A 259 9.43 17.44 6.84
N LEU A 260 9.77 17.39 5.55
CA LEU A 260 8.77 17.39 4.45
C LEU A 260 8.09 16.04 4.29
N TYR A 261 8.86 15.01 4.49
CA TYR A 261 8.40 13.65 4.53
C TYR A 261 7.45 13.44 5.71
N GLN A 262 7.77 14.01 6.87
CA GLN A 262 6.88 14.04 8.03
C GLN A 262 5.56 14.73 7.74
N GLU A 263 5.52 15.80 6.94
CA GLU A 263 4.28 16.50 6.62
C GLU A 263 3.33 15.63 5.80
N PHE A 264 3.77 15.02 4.69
CA PHE A 264 2.92 14.14 3.87
C PHE A 264 2.48 12.89 4.63
N TYR A 265 3.40 12.25 5.32
CA TYR A 265 3.10 11.11 6.17
C TYR A 265 2.09 11.46 7.25
N TYR A 266 2.34 12.54 7.99
CA TYR A 266 1.45 13.01 9.04
C TYR A 266 0.06 13.36 8.52
N GLN A 267 -0.04 14.03 7.38
CA GLN A 267 -1.32 14.38 6.77
C GLN A 267 -2.10 13.12 6.31
N ASN A 268 -1.43 12.13 5.74
CA ASN A 268 -2.06 10.87 5.36
C ASN A 268 -2.57 10.08 6.57
N LEU A 269 -1.78 9.97 7.64
CA LEU A 269 -2.21 9.34 8.90
C LEU A 269 -3.38 10.09 9.54
N ARG A 270 -3.32 11.43 9.51
CA ARG A 270 -4.41 12.28 10.00
C ARG A 270 -5.68 12.06 9.19
N GLN A 271 -5.57 11.93 7.86
CA GLN A 271 -6.72 11.63 7.02
C GLN A 271 -7.32 10.26 7.35
N LEU A 272 -6.50 9.23 7.55
CA LEU A 272 -6.97 7.93 8.02
C LEU A 272 -7.75 8.06 9.33
N SER A 273 -7.19 8.76 10.32
CA SER A 273 -7.86 9.00 11.59
C SER A 273 -9.23 9.68 11.41
N TYR A 274 -9.30 10.74 10.60
CA TYR A 274 -10.55 11.46 10.37
C TYR A 274 -11.62 10.61 9.67
N GLU A 275 -11.22 9.80 8.69
CA GLU A 275 -12.17 8.94 8.00
C GLU A 275 -12.74 7.85 8.92
N LEU A 276 -11.95 7.32 9.86
CA LEU A 276 -12.41 6.33 10.83
C LEU A 276 -13.27 6.92 11.96
N GLU A 277 -13.12 8.20 12.26
CA GLU A 277 -13.93 8.91 13.26
C GLU A 277 -15.31 9.35 12.74
N LYS A 278 -15.53 9.34 11.41
CA LYS A 278 -16.85 9.66 10.83
C LYS A 278 -17.93 8.66 11.26
N GLN A 279 -19.14 9.15 11.39
CA GLN A 279 -20.29 8.28 11.65
C GLN A 279 -20.50 7.27 10.52
N ASN A 280 -20.89 6.06 10.90
CA ASN A 280 -21.16 4.98 9.96
C ASN A 280 -19.96 4.64 9.05
N SER A 281 -18.73 4.72 9.57
CA SER A 281 -17.55 4.31 8.84
C SER A 281 -17.35 2.79 8.87
N ILE A 282 -16.79 2.28 7.79
CA ILE A 282 -16.32 0.92 7.67
C ILE A 282 -14.84 0.96 7.27
N LEU A 283 -14.03 0.14 7.95
CA LEU A 283 -12.66 -0.16 7.56
C LEU A 283 -12.56 -1.63 7.15
N ILE A 284 -12.06 -1.88 5.95
CA ILE A 284 -11.78 -3.23 5.44
C ILE A 284 -10.27 -3.37 5.34
N VAL A 285 -9.70 -4.32 6.07
CA VAL A 285 -8.26 -4.57 6.14
C VAL A 285 -7.92 -5.86 5.41
N PHE A 286 -6.96 -5.78 4.50
CA PHE A 286 -6.45 -6.95 3.77
C PHE A 286 -4.95 -6.84 3.53
N GLY A 287 -4.23 -7.95 3.78
CA GLY A 287 -2.79 -8.04 3.53
C GLY A 287 -1.92 -7.14 4.43
N PHE A 288 -2.45 -6.73 5.60
CA PHE A 288 -1.79 -5.84 6.55
C PHE A 288 -1.79 -6.47 7.96
N SER A 289 -0.62 -6.58 8.56
CA SER A 289 -0.42 -7.26 9.86
C SER A 289 -0.51 -6.34 11.08
N PHE A 290 -0.63 -5.03 10.91
CA PHE A 290 -0.53 -4.01 11.97
C PHE A 290 0.84 -3.94 12.68
N ALA A 291 1.91 -4.42 12.04
CA ALA A 291 3.27 -4.24 12.55
C ALA A 291 3.70 -2.75 12.60
N ASP A 292 3.11 -1.88 11.78
CA ASP A 292 3.31 -0.43 11.88
C ASP A 292 2.53 0.12 13.08
N GLU A 293 3.28 0.49 14.14
CA GLU A 293 2.70 0.94 15.40
C GLU A 293 1.85 2.21 15.26
N HIS A 294 2.19 3.13 14.34
CA HIS A 294 1.43 4.39 14.17
C HIS A 294 0.06 4.12 13.57
N ILE A 295 0.00 3.24 12.57
CA ILE A 295 -1.27 2.83 11.96
C ILE A 295 -2.08 2.01 12.96
N ALA A 296 -1.44 1.08 13.68
CA ALA A 296 -2.06 0.28 14.72
C ALA A 296 -2.72 1.14 15.80
N GLU A 297 -2.01 2.16 16.32
CA GLU A 297 -2.52 3.08 17.34
C GLU A 297 -3.70 3.93 16.83
N ILE A 298 -3.68 4.38 15.56
CA ILE A 298 -4.80 5.11 14.95
C ILE A 298 -6.05 4.21 14.90
N VAL A 299 -5.91 2.97 14.42
CA VAL A 299 -7.02 2.03 14.32
C VAL A 299 -7.53 1.64 15.71
N LYS A 300 -6.63 1.35 16.66
CA LYS A 300 -6.99 1.06 18.05
C LYS A 300 -7.80 2.20 18.68
N ARG A 301 -7.34 3.45 18.53
CA ARG A 301 -8.07 4.62 19.04
C ARG A 301 -9.43 4.77 18.36
N ALA A 302 -9.51 4.53 17.05
CA ALA A 302 -10.75 4.64 16.29
C ALA A 302 -11.82 3.62 16.75
N CYS A 303 -11.44 2.51 17.39
CA CYS A 303 -12.39 1.55 17.96
C CYS A 303 -13.31 2.17 19.04
N ASN A 304 -12.96 3.33 19.60
CA ASN A 304 -13.84 4.09 20.49
C ASN A 304 -15.06 4.71 19.77
N ASN A 305 -15.04 4.77 18.42
CA ASN A 305 -16.20 5.18 17.65
C ASN A 305 -17.22 4.02 17.57
N PRO A 306 -18.36 4.09 18.25
CA PRO A 306 -19.30 2.98 18.30
C PRO A 306 -19.99 2.69 16.96
N THR A 307 -19.91 3.61 16.00
CA THR A 307 -20.51 3.47 14.66
C THR A 307 -19.51 2.95 13.62
N LEU A 308 -18.23 2.82 13.97
CA LEU A 308 -17.21 2.23 13.13
C LEU A 308 -17.32 0.70 13.16
N ASN A 309 -17.23 0.06 12.00
CA ASN A 309 -17.07 -1.38 11.88
C ASN A 309 -15.76 -1.69 11.16
N ILE A 310 -14.95 -2.55 11.73
CA ILE A 310 -13.66 -2.97 11.17
C ILE A 310 -13.75 -4.45 10.80
N TYR A 311 -13.43 -4.77 9.55
CA TYR A 311 -13.37 -6.14 9.05
C TYR A 311 -11.93 -6.47 8.66
N ILE A 312 -11.30 -7.40 9.36
CA ILE A 312 -9.91 -7.79 9.15
C ILE A 312 -9.88 -9.18 8.51
N PHE A 313 -9.38 -9.26 7.29
CA PHE A 313 -9.20 -10.53 6.59
C PHE A 313 -7.83 -11.11 6.97
N CYS A 314 -7.84 -12.16 7.79
CA CYS A 314 -6.64 -12.85 8.24
C CYS A 314 -6.15 -13.82 7.17
N TYR A 315 -4.86 -13.76 6.81
CA TYR A 315 -4.27 -14.68 5.84
C TYR A 315 -4.39 -16.14 6.26
N SER A 316 -4.05 -16.43 7.52
CA SER A 316 -4.14 -17.76 8.16
C SER A 316 -4.76 -17.66 9.55
N LEU A 317 -5.02 -18.78 10.19
CA LEU A 317 -5.52 -18.80 11.56
C LEU A 317 -4.54 -18.15 12.56
N ASN A 318 -3.22 -18.31 12.33
CA ASN A 318 -2.20 -17.72 13.20
C ASN A 318 -2.13 -16.19 13.08
N THR A 319 -2.49 -15.63 11.92
CA THR A 319 -2.49 -14.19 11.66
C THR A 319 -3.43 -13.43 12.59
N GLU A 320 -4.51 -14.05 13.07
CA GLU A 320 -5.43 -13.42 14.02
C GLU A 320 -4.72 -13.05 15.33
N ASN A 321 -3.96 -13.99 15.89
CA ASN A 321 -3.20 -13.78 17.13
C ASN A 321 -2.06 -12.76 16.92
N GLU A 322 -1.40 -12.80 15.76
CA GLU A 322 -0.37 -11.82 15.39
C GLU A 322 -0.96 -10.41 15.37
N ILE A 323 -2.10 -10.21 14.72
CA ILE A 323 -2.80 -8.92 14.65
C ILE A 323 -3.23 -8.46 16.05
N LEU A 324 -3.75 -9.35 16.87
CA LEU A 324 -4.14 -9.03 18.24
C LEU A 324 -2.95 -8.50 19.05
N ASN A 325 -1.80 -9.17 18.94
CA ASN A 325 -0.56 -8.78 19.60
C ASN A 325 -0.04 -7.40 19.07
N ASN A 326 -0.04 -7.20 17.74
CA ASN A 326 0.42 -5.95 17.12
C ASN A 326 -0.47 -4.76 17.49
N LEU A 327 -1.78 -4.99 17.65
CA LEU A 327 -2.71 -3.98 18.16
C LEU A 327 -2.58 -3.79 19.69
N LYS A 328 -1.77 -4.59 20.38
CA LYS A 328 -1.61 -4.55 21.84
C LYS A 328 -2.97 -4.63 22.55
N LEU A 329 -3.80 -5.59 22.14
CA LEU A 329 -5.13 -5.86 22.69
C LEU A 329 -5.14 -7.22 23.37
N GLU A 330 -5.89 -7.36 24.46
CA GLU A 330 -6.16 -8.65 25.12
C GLU A 330 -7.23 -9.44 24.35
N GLU A 331 -8.24 -8.71 23.84
CA GLU A 331 -9.32 -9.25 23.01
C GLU A 331 -9.78 -8.19 21.98
N PHE A 332 -10.37 -8.62 20.87
CA PHE A 332 -10.90 -7.69 19.88
C PHE A 332 -12.17 -7.00 20.40
N PRO A 333 -12.26 -5.65 20.31
CA PRO A 333 -13.48 -4.91 20.57
C PRO A 333 -14.64 -5.38 19.69
N ASN A 334 -15.88 -5.21 20.16
CA ASN A 334 -17.09 -5.66 19.45
C ASN A 334 -17.27 -5.12 18.02
N ASN A 335 -16.64 -4.02 17.71
CA ASN A 335 -16.67 -3.41 16.37
C ASN A 335 -15.55 -3.89 15.44
N ILE A 336 -14.64 -4.74 15.90
CA ILE A 336 -13.69 -5.48 15.08
C ILE A 336 -14.24 -6.89 14.82
N LYS A 337 -14.21 -7.30 13.56
CA LYS A 337 -14.57 -8.65 13.11
C LYS A 337 -13.46 -9.22 12.27
N THR A 338 -12.85 -10.27 12.74
CA THR A 338 -11.87 -11.06 11.98
C THR A 338 -12.60 -12.01 11.05
N ILE A 339 -12.08 -12.15 9.84
CA ILE A 339 -12.56 -13.10 8.83
C ILE A 339 -11.44 -14.09 8.60
N LEU A 340 -11.67 -15.30 9.10
CA LEU A 340 -10.71 -16.39 9.07
C LEU A 340 -10.88 -17.24 7.80
N PRO A 341 -9.81 -17.91 7.35
CA PRO A 341 -9.91 -18.91 6.30
C PRO A 341 -10.72 -20.14 6.78
N GLU A 342 -11.29 -20.84 5.83
CA GLU A 342 -11.95 -22.13 6.05
C GLU A 342 -10.92 -23.27 5.98
N ASP A 343 -11.11 -24.34 6.71
CA ASP A 343 -10.37 -25.62 6.62
C ASP A 343 -8.83 -25.51 6.63
N ASN A 344 -8.24 -24.67 7.50
CA ASN A 344 -6.81 -24.44 7.58
C ASN A 344 -6.19 -23.90 6.25
N GLY A 345 -7.01 -23.35 5.36
CA GLY A 345 -6.55 -22.68 4.14
C GLY A 345 -5.99 -21.28 4.40
N ASN A 346 -5.80 -20.54 3.34
CA ASN A 346 -5.33 -19.14 3.39
C ASN A 346 -6.33 -18.23 2.70
N ILE A 347 -6.50 -17.00 3.18
CA ILE A 347 -7.23 -15.96 2.44
C ILE A 347 -6.24 -15.17 1.57
N ASP A 348 -6.08 -15.63 0.33
CA ASP A 348 -5.39 -14.87 -0.70
C ASP A 348 -6.27 -13.74 -1.27
N PHE A 349 -5.73 -12.95 -2.20
CA PHE A 349 -6.45 -11.82 -2.78
C PHE A 349 -7.74 -12.26 -3.53
N ASN A 350 -7.72 -13.41 -4.20
CA ASN A 350 -8.89 -13.91 -4.92
C ASN A 350 -10.00 -14.33 -3.94
N ILE A 351 -9.65 -15.05 -2.86
CA ILE A 351 -10.59 -15.44 -1.81
C ILE A 351 -11.13 -14.21 -1.07
N PHE A 352 -10.28 -13.21 -0.80
CA PHE A 352 -10.71 -11.93 -0.25
C PHE A 352 -11.80 -11.29 -1.11
N LEU A 353 -11.59 -11.17 -2.42
CA LEU A 353 -12.58 -10.60 -3.34
C LEU A 353 -13.88 -11.40 -3.36
N LYS A 354 -13.80 -12.73 -3.34
CA LYS A 354 -14.99 -13.60 -3.23
C LYS A 354 -15.76 -13.34 -1.94
N LYS A 355 -15.10 -13.40 -0.79
CA LYS A 355 -15.75 -13.16 0.51
C LYS A 355 -16.33 -11.75 0.63
N LEU A 356 -15.72 -10.75 -0.03
CA LEU A 356 -16.19 -9.36 -0.01
C LEU A 356 -17.40 -9.13 -0.91
N PHE A 357 -17.42 -9.69 -2.13
CA PHE A 357 -18.36 -9.32 -3.18
C PHE A 357 -19.37 -10.42 -3.58
N GLU A 358 -19.09 -11.72 -3.41
CA GLU A 358 -19.88 -12.82 -3.99
C GLU A 358 -21.19 -13.17 -3.28
N ILE A 359 -21.62 -12.45 -2.23
CA ILE A 359 -22.93 -12.72 -1.58
C ILE A 359 -24.12 -12.35 -2.49
N ASN A 360 -23.90 -11.63 -3.59
CA ASN A 360 -24.98 -11.24 -4.50
C ASN A 360 -25.30 -12.23 -5.64
N LEU A 361 -24.49 -13.25 -5.90
CA LEU A 361 -24.77 -14.19 -7.00
C LEU A 361 -25.83 -15.24 -6.65
N LYS A 362 -26.13 -15.47 -5.37
CA LYS A 362 -27.20 -16.41 -4.95
C LYS A 362 -28.60 -15.80 -4.97
N ILE A 363 -28.74 -14.47 -4.95
CA ILE A 363 -30.06 -13.81 -4.94
C ILE A 363 -30.59 -13.63 -6.37
N GLU A 364 -29.72 -13.52 -7.37
CA GLU A 364 -30.14 -13.43 -8.78
C GLU A 364 -30.54 -14.78 -9.39
N SER A 365 -30.07 -15.90 -8.84
CA SER A 365 -30.47 -17.24 -9.29
C SER A 365 -31.78 -17.74 -8.66
N ASP A 366 -32.16 -17.22 -7.49
CA ASP A 366 -33.41 -17.63 -6.82
C ASP A 366 -34.65 -16.78 -7.23
N ASN A 367 -34.44 -15.71 -8.03
CA ASN A 367 -35.54 -14.90 -8.58
C ASN A 367 -35.88 -15.22 -10.06
N ASN A 368 -35.30 -16.28 -10.63
CA ASN A 368 -35.59 -16.76 -11.99
C ASN A 368 -36.11 -18.21 -12.03
N GLU A 369 -36.69 -18.71 -10.92
CA GLU A 369 -37.51 -19.92 -10.92
C GLU A 369 -39.02 -19.61 -10.73
#